data_1c360f7f4f408eca7aebcd04714fd206
#
_entry.id   1c360f7f4f408eca7aebcd04714fd206
#
_cell.length_a   1.000
_cell.length_b   1.000
_cell.length_c   1.000
_cell.angle_alpha   90.00
_cell.angle_beta   90.00
_cell.angle_gamma   90.00
#
_symmetry.space_group_name_H-M   'P 1'
#
loop_
_entity.id
_entity.type
_entity.pdbx_description
1 polymer ?
#
loop_
_entity_poly.entity_id
_entity_poly.type
_entity_poly.pdbx_seq_one_letter_code
_entity_poly.pdbx_strand_id
1 'polypeptide(L)'
;MTRNNRLLIAFFCFYFWAATVSAQPTVLITYYSKTGNTQQMAEAVARGAQSIEGVTVVLKPVGETTSQDLLNAGAIIVGSPVYNANVAPAVQEFISSWPFEGAPLKGKLGAAFVTAGGISAGEEVTMLNILKSMLIFGMIVMGGDDYSAAFGASAISGEPPFTPGESLHPAFLTKAEKLGQRVASVLLQMQ
;
A
#
# COMPACT_ATOMS: atom_id res chain seq x y z
N MET A 1 78.86 -24.35 1.94
CA MET A 1 77.51 -24.95 2.06
C MET A 1 76.57 -23.89 2.67
N THR A 2 75.91 -23.12 1.84
CA THR A 2 74.99 -22.04 2.25
C THR A 2 73.53 -22.43 1.88
N ARG A 3 72.71 -22.68 2.90
CA ARG A 3 71.35 -23.11 2.77
C ARG A 3 70.42 -21.87 2.70
N ASN A 4 69.93 -21.54 1.51
CA ASN A 4 68.95 -20.47 1.31
C ASN A 4 67.52 -20.91 1.82
N ASN A 5 67.08 -20.32 2.88
CA ASN A 5 65.65 -20.40 3.33
C ASN A 5 64.83 -19.33 2.59
N ARG A 6 64.03 -19.72 1.60
CA ARG A 6 63.05 -18.85 1.00
C ARG A 6 61.75 -18.99 1.81
N LEU A 7 61.44 -17.97 2.59
CA LEU A 7 60.13 -17.82 3.23
C LEU A 7 59.09 -17.47 2.16
N LEU A 8 58.15 -18.39 1.88
CA LEU A 8 56.98 -18.12 1.09
C LEU A 8 55.93 -17.47 2.01
N ILE A 9 55.73 -16.15 1.84
CA ILE A 9 54.60 -15.44 2.48
C ILE A 9 53.37 -15.60 1.56
N ALA A 10 52.43 -16.45 1.98
CA ALA A 10 51.16 -16.59 1.31
C ALA A 10 50.25 -15.43 1.74
N PHE A 11 49.99 -14.48 0.85
CA PHE A 11 48.98 -13.44 1.03
C PHE A 11 47.61 -14.05 0.84
N PHE A 12 46.86 -14.28 1.94
CA PHE A 12 45.48 -14.64 1.92
C PHE A 12 44.65 -13.34 1.72
N CYS A 13 44.23 -13.05 0.48
CA CYS A 13 43.27 -12.00 0.22
C CYS A 13 41.88 -12.46 0.67
N PHE A 14 41.45 -12.02 1.86
CA PHE A 14 40.04 -12.11 2.28
C PHE A 14 39.24 -11.13 1.44
N TYR A 15 38.54 -11.62 0.43
CA TYR A 15 37.46 -10.86 -0.22
C TYR A 15 36.28 -10.77 0.74
N PHE A 16 36.14 -9.63 1.42
CA PHE A 16 34.92 -9.27 2.13
C PHE A 16 33.86 -8.94 1.06
N TRP A 17 32.99 -9.89 0.78
CA TRP A 17 31.78 -9.62 0.01
C TRP A 17 30.83 -8.84 0.92
N ALA A 18 30.87 -7.52 0.81
CA ALA A 18 29.83 -6.68 1.42
C ALA A 18 28.53 -6.96 0.67
N ALA A 19 27.68 -7.80 1.23
CA ALA A 19 26.31 -7.92 0.77
C ALA A 19 25.66 -6.54 0.97
N THR A 20 25.39 -5.84 -0.12
CA THR A 20 24.57 -4.64 -0.07
C THR A 20 23.17 -5.06 0.33
N VAL A 21 22.80 -4.86 1.59
CA VAL A 21 21.43 -5.00 2.05
C VAL A 21 20.65 -3.87 1.38
N SER A 22 20.01 -4.18 0.25
CA SER A 22 19.04 -3.27 -0.37
C SER A 22 17.90 -3.05 0.64
N ALA A 23 17.56 -1.79 0.89
CA ALA A 23 16.41 -1.48 1.75
C ALA A 23 15.14 -2.09 1.14
N GLN A 24 14.37 -2.78 1.95
CA GLN A 24 13.12 -3.40 1.49
C GLN A 24 12.17 -2.31 0.97
N PRO A 25 11.51 -2.54 -0.18
CA PRO A 25 10.53 -1.60 -0.69
C PRO A 25 9.35 -1.47 0.26
N THR A 26 8.85 -0.25 0.39
CA THR A 26 7.80 0.08 1.36
C THR A 26 6.42 0.16 0.70
N VAL A 27 5.44 -0.53 1.27
CA VAL A 27 4.01 -0.37 1.00
C VAL A 27 3.44 0.56 2.07
N LEU A 28 3.04 1.77 1.68
CA LEU A 28 2.32 2.72 2.52
C LEU A 28 0.82 2.50 2.36
N ILE A 29 0.14 2.23 3.48
CA ILE A 29 -1.31 2.14 3.56
C ILE A 29 -1.78 3.32 4.39
N THR A 30 -2.57 4.19 3.78
CA THR A 30 -3.08 5.39 4.46
C THR A 30 -4.59 5.50 4.31
N TYR A 31 -5.28 5.97 5.35
CA TYR A 31 -6.73 5.93 5.39
C TYR A 31 -7.33 7.02 6.27
N TYR A 32 -8.59 7.34 6.01
CA TYR A 32 -9.45 8.06 6.95
C TYR A 32 -10.56 7.13 7.46
N SER A 33 -10.83 7.16 8.76
CA SER A 33 -11.90 6.38 9.36
C SER A 33 -12.56 7.17 10.48
N LYS A 34 -13.91 7.34 10.43
CA LYS A 34 -14.67 8.02 11.47
C LYS A 34 -15.28 7.03 12.49
N THR A 35 -15.68 5.86 12.02
CA THR A 35 -16.42 4.86 12.81
C THR A 35 -15.69 3.53 12.97
N GLY A 36 -14.44 3.43 12.50
CA GLY A 36 -13.63 2.22 12.59
C GLY A 36 -13.73 1.29 11.38
N ASN A 37 -14.75 1.37 10.53
CA ASN A 37 -14.93 0.44 9.42
C ASN A 37 -13.78 0.51 8.38
N THR A 38 -13.42 1.73 7.94
CA THR A 38 -12.30 1.90 7.00
C THR A 38 -10.97 1.49 7.63
N GLN A 39 -10.83 1.67 8.94
CA GLN A 39 -9.65 1.20 9.68
C GLN A 39 -9.56 -0.33 9.65
N GLN A 40 -10.66 -1.07 9.89
CA GLN A 40 -10.66 -2.53 9.80
C GLN A 40 -10.20 -3.02 8.41
N MET A 41 -10.66 -2.34 7.33
CA MET A 41 -10.19 -2.62 5.97
C MET A 41 -8.69 -2.32 5.81
N ALA A 42 -8.22 -1.18 6.33
CA ALA A 42 -6.81 -0.80 6.27
C ALA A 42 -5.90 -1.82 6.98
N GLU A 43 -6.32 -2.29 8.14
CA GLU A 43 -5.63 -3.34 8.90
C GLU A 43 -5.60 -4.67 8.13
N ALA A 44 -6.69 -5.02 7.43
CA ALA A 44 -6.74 -6.21 6.58
C ALA A 44 -5.80 -6.08 5.37
N VAL A 45 -5.79 -4.92 4.69
CA VAL A 45 -4.81 -4.63 3.61
C VAL A 45 -3.38 -4.77 4.14
N ALA A 46 -3.12 -4.24 5.35
CA ALA A 46 -1.79 -4.32 5.96
C ALA A 46 -1.39 -5.77 6.26
N ARG A 47 -2.28 -6.59 6.84
CA ARG A 47 -2.01 -8.03 7.05
C ARG A 47 -1.68 -8.73 5.74
N GLY A 48 -2.45 -8.45 4.68
CA GLY A 48 -2.20 -9.02 3.37
C GLY A 48 -0.82 -8.64 2.82
N ALA A 49 -0.45 -7.35 2.88
CA ALA A 49 0.87 -6.90 2.44
C ALA A 49 2.01 -7.51 3.29
N GLN A 50 1.83 -7.61 4.62
CA GLN A 50 2.80 -8.19 5.53
C GLN A 50 3.03 -9.70 5.33
N SER A 51 2.08 -10.41 4.72
CA SER A 51 2.25 -11.83 4.40
C SER A 51 3.24 -12.09 3.26
N ILE A 52 3.67 -11.05 2.56
CA ILE A 52 4.65 -11.12 1.49
C ILE A 52 6.02 -10.74 2.06
N GLU A 53 6.93 -11.70 2.09
CA GLU A 53 8.30 -11.47 2.56
C GLU A 53 9.05 -10.49 1.66
N GLY A 54 9.91 -9.67 2.23
CA GLY A 54 10.77 -8.74 1.48
C GLY A 54 10.17 -7.34 1.26
N VAL A 55 9.01 -7.02 1.86
CA VAL A 55 8.46 -5.66 1.89
C VAL A 55 8.38 -5.11 3.32
N THR A 56 8.50 -3.80 3.45
CA THR A 56 8.16 -3.06 4.68
C THR A 56 6.74 -2.51 4.54
N VAL A 57 5.90 -2.64 5.57
CA VAL A 57 4.53 -2.14 5.57
C VAL A 57 4.39 -1.01 6.58
N VAL A 58 3.89 0.13 6.13
CA VAL A 58 3.58 1.31 6.95
C VAL A 58 2.08 1.56 6.87
N LEU A 59 1.41 1.56 8.01
CA LEU A 59 -0.03 1.82 8.15
C LEU A 59 -0.24 3.09 8.99
N LYS A 60 -0.87 4.12 8.43
CA LYS A 60 -1.13 5.40 9.10
C LYS A 60 -2.47 6.01 8.69
N PRO A 61 -3.18 6.71 9.59
CA PRO A 61 -4.24 7.63 9.19
C PRO A 61 -3.70 8.75 8.28
N VAL A 62 -4.54 9.29 7.38
CA VAL A 62 -4.13 10.41 6.49
C VAL A 62 -3.61 11.63 7.25
N GLY A 63 -4.15 11.92 8.44
CA GLY A 63 -3.69 13.02 9.28
C GLY A 63 -2.30 12.85 9.90
N GLU A 64 -1.74 11.62 9.87
CA GLU A 64 -0.40 11.30 10.38
C GLU A 64 0.58 10.97 9.25
N THR A 65 0.09 10.89 8.01
CA THR A 65 0.90 10.57 6.84
C THR A 65 1.59 11.82 6.32
N THR A 66 2.91 11.78 6.24
CA THR A 66 3.74 12.89 5.80
C THR A 66 4.13 12.79 4.33
N SER A 67 4.60 13.90 3.73
CA SER A 67 5.20 13.86 2.39
C SER A 67 6.40 12.92 2.32
N GLN A 68 7.17 12.78 3.42
CA GLN A 68 8.31 11.85 3.44
C GLN A 68 7.85 10.39 3.39
N ASP A 69 6.71 10.04 4.00
CA ASP A 69 6.14 8.69 3.88
C ASP A 69 5.78 8.38 2.42
N LEU A 70 5.19 9.36 1.70
CA LEU A 70 4.87 9.22 0.27
C LEU A 70 6.15 9.06 -0.59
N LEU A 71 7.19 9.83 -0.30
CA LEU A 71 8.46 9.77 -1.03
C LEU A 71 9.18 8.45 -0.81
N ASN A 72 9.16 7.90 0.40
CA ASN A 72 9.83 6.64 0.76
C ASN A 72 9.07 5.41 0.26
N ALA A 73 7.77 5.52 0.02
CA ALA A 73 6.96 4.39 -0.43
C ALA A 73 7.24 4.03 -1.89
N GLY A 74 7.31 2.74 -2.21
CA GLY A 74 7.24 2.21 -3.57
C GLY A 74 5.82 1.95 -4.02
N ALA A 75 4.90 1.70 -3.07
CA ALA A 75 3.46 1.56 -3.32
C ALA A 75 2.66 2.36 -2.29
N ILE A 76 1.56 2.98 -2.71
CA ILE A 76 0.65 3.78 -1.87
C ILE A 76 -0.77 3.25 -2.05
N ILE A 77 -1.38 2.78 -0.95
CA ILE A 77 -2.76 2.30 -0.93
C ILE A 77 -3.58 3.27 -0.08
N VAL A 78 -4.61 3.86 -0.69
CA VAL A 78 -5.44 4.88 -0.01
C VAL A 78 -6.82 4.34 0.31
N GLY A 79 -7.25 4.51 1.56
CA GLY A 79 -8.56 4.11 2.07
C GLY A 79 -9.47 5.29 2.43
N SER A 80 -10.74 5.22 2.00
CA SER A 80 -11.74 6.25 2.28
C SER A 80 -13.09 5.64 2.61
N PRO A 81 -13.85 6.19 3.57
CA PRO A 81 -15.29 5.97 3.58
C PRO A 81 -15.91 6.69 2.37
N VAL A 82 -17.04 6.16 1.89
CA VAL A 82 -17.84 6.79 0.84
C VAL A 82 -18.76 7.83 1.47
N TYR A 83 -18.60 9.08 1.07
CA TYR A 83 -19.47 10.18 1.48
C TYR A 83 -20.14 10.79 0.24
N ASN A 84 -21.48 10.63 0.11
CA ASN A 84 -22.23 11.13 -1.04
C ASN A 84 -21.62 10.69 -2.38
N ALA A 85 -21.33 9.40 -2.51
CA ALA A 85 -20.65 8.78 -3.68
C ALA A 85 -19.28 9.41 -4.00
N ASN A 86 -18.58 9.96 -3.01
CA ASN A 86 -17.27 10.59 -3.16
C ASN A 86 -16.31 10.21 -2.04
N VAL A 87 -15.04 10.54 -2.23
CA VAL A 87 -14.01 10.44 -1.19
C VAL A 87 -14.34 11.35 -0.02
N ALA A 88 -14.03 10.91 1.19
CA ALA A 88 -14.15 11.77 2.37
C ALA A 88 -13.29 13.04 2.23
N PRO A 89 -13.76 14.21 2.67
CA PRO A 89 -13.02 15.48 2.54
C PRO A 89 -11.58 15.40 3.06
N ALA A 90 -11.34 14.73 4.18
CA ALA A 90 -10.00 14.55 4.74
C ALA A 90 -9.05 13.77 3.79
N VAL A 91 -9.57 12.80 3.03
CA VAL A 91 -8.77 12.06 2.03
C VAL A 91 -8.52 12.93 0.80
N GLN A 92 -9.51 13.72 0.38
CA GLN A 92 -9.36 14.64 -0.75
C GLN A 92 -8.32 15.72 -0.43
N GLU A 93 -8.36 16.29 0.76
CA GLU A 93 -7.41 17.29 1.24
C GLU A 93 -5.99 16.68 1.31
N PHE A 94 -5.86 15.47 1.85
CA PHE A 94 -4.60 14.73 1.89
C PHE A 94 -4.02 14.53 0.48
N ILE A 95 -4.81 14.06 -0.49
CA ILE A 95 -4.35 13.87 -1.88
C ILE A 95 -3.94 15.22 -2.51
N SER A 96 -4.67 16.29 -2.21
CA SER A 96 -4.37 17.64 -2.72
C SER A 96 -3.05 18.20 -2.15
N SER A 97 -2.56 17.67 -1.03
CA SER A 97 -1.28 18.05 -0.41
C SER A 97 -0.07 17.27 -0.94
N TRP A 98 -0.27 16.32 -1.84
CA TRP A 98 0.82 15.46 -2.34
C TRP A 98 1.86 16.27 -3.14
N PRO A 99 3.15 15.92 -3.04
CA PRO A 99 4.20 16.63 -3.77
C PRO A 99 4.05 16.40 -5.29
N PHE A 100 3.95 17.49 -6.06
CA PHE A 100 3.72 17.45 -7.51
C PHE A 100 4.96 17.84 -8.30
N GLU A 101 5.71 18.85 -7.86
CA GLU A 101 6.89 19.34 -8.58
C GLU A 101 8.00 18.29 -8.68
N GLY A 102 8.55 18.14 -9.88
CA GLY A 102 9.57 17.12 -10.14
C GLY A 102 9.01 15.70 -10.28
N ALA A 103 7.68 15.53 -10.21
CA ALA A 103 6.97 14.25 -10.34
C ALA A 103 7.53 13.12 -9.45
N PRO A 104 7.71 13.34 -8.13
CA PRO A 104 8.41 12.37 -7.26
C PRO A 104 7.62 11.08 -7.01
N LEU A 105 6.32 11.06 -7.35
CA LEU A 105 5.46 9.88 -7.21
C LEU A 105 5.34 9.08 -8.51
N LYS A 106 5.94 9.57 -9.61
CA LYS A 106 5.89 8.92 -10.92
C LYS A 106 6.47 7.49 -10.84
N GLY A 107 5.72 6.53 -11.39
CA GLY A 107 6.11 5.13 -11.45
C GLY A 107 5.86 4.33 -10.16
N LYS A 108 5.46 4.97 -9.05
CA LYS A 108 5.05 4.24 -7.84
C LYS A 108 3.72 3.52 -8.08
N LEU A 109 3.50 2.39 -7.41
CA LEU A 109 2.21 1.70 -7.46
C LEU A 109 1.15 2.45 -6.65
N GLY A 110 -0.09 2.46 -7.16
CA GLY A 110 -1.25 3.03 -6.51
C GLY A 110 -2.42 2.07 -6.46
N ALA A 111 -3.12 1.98 -5.32
CA ALA A 111 -4.34 1.21 -5.18
C ALA A 111 -5.31 1.90 -4.20
N ALA A 112 -6.57 1.47 -4.21
CA ALA A 112 -7.61 2.06 -3.38
C ALA A 112 -8.46 1.01 -2.69
N PHE A 113 -9.01 1.35 -1.52
CA PHE A 113 -10.08 0.61 -0.86
C PHE A 113 -11.08 1.57 -0.21
N VAL A 114 -12.33 1.14 -0.09
CA VAL A 114 -13.37 1.99 0.48
C VAL A 114 -14.34 1.23 1.37
N THR A 115 -15.08 1.96 2.20
CA THR A 115 -16.23 1.45 2.95
C THR A 115 -17.45 2.31 2.68
N ALA A 116 -18.59 1.67 2.42
CA ALA A 116 -19.86 2.34 2.18
C ALA A 116 -20.92 1.89 3.19
N GLY A 117 -21.92 2.75 3.44
CA GLY A 117 -23.05 2.42 4.29
C GLY A 117 -24.05 1.48 3.62
N GLY A 118 -24.16 1.50 2.31
CA GLY A 118 -25.12 0.70 1.54
C GLY A 118 -24.50 0.10 0.28
N ILE A 119 -25.17 -0.89 -0.29
CA ILE A 119 -24.84 -1.51 -1.58
C ILE A 119 -25.15 -0.48 -2.68
N SER A 120 -24.29 -0.39 -3.68
CA SER A 120 -24.41 0.60 -4.78
C SER A 120 -24.43 2.06 -4.30
N ALA A 121 -23.77 2.37 -3.18
CA ALA A 121 -23.71 3.72 -2.60
C ALA A 121 -22.56 4.57 -3.18
N GLY A 122 -21.90 4.11 -4.25
CA GLY A 122 -20.83 4.83 -4.95
C GLY A 122 -19.42 4.36 -4.58
N GLU A 123 -19.26 3.14 -4.08
CA GLU A 123 -17.97 2.57 -3.70
C GLU A 123 -16.99 2.51 -4.88
N GLU A 124 -17.45 2.04 -6.05
CA GLU A 124 -16.58 1.94 -7.24
C GLU A 124 -16.17 3.32 -7.76
N VAL A 125 -17.12 4.26 -7.82
CA VAL A 125 -16.84 5.64 -8.23
C VAL A 125 -15.84 6.30 -7.28
N THR A 126 -15.96 6.05 -5.97
CA THR A 126 -15.04 6.59 -4.97
C THR A 126 -13.63 6.02 -5.15
N MET A 127 -13.49 4.70 -5.36
CA MET A 127 -12.19 4.08 -5.69
C MET A 127 -11.60 4.67 -6.98
N LEU A 128 -12.40 4.78 -8.04
CA LEU A 128 -11.96 5.38 -9.30
C LEU A 128 -11.53 6.84 -9.13
N ASN A 129 -12.15 7.62 -8.26
CA ASN A 129 -11.74 8.99 -7.98
C ASN A 129 -10.35 9.03 -7.32
N ILE A 130 -10.05 8.12 -6.39
CA ILE A 130 -8.72 7.98 -5.81
C ILE A 130 -7.70 7.58 -6.89
N LEU A 131 -7.99 6.54 -7.67
CA LEU A 131 -7.09 6.04 -8.71
C LEU A 131 -6.82 7.08 -9.81
N LYS A 132 -7.84 7.86 -10.23
CA LYS A 132 -7.66 8.98 -11.18
C LYS A 132 -6.72 10.03 -10.63
N SER A 133 -6.83 10.37 -9.35
CA SER A 133 -5.90 11.31 -8.72
C SER A 133 -4.47 10.77 -8.75
N MET A 134 -4.25 9.49 -8.47
CA MET A 134 -2.93 8.85 -8.54
C MET A 134 -2.34 8.91 -9.97
N LEU A 135 -3.17 8.73 -11.00
CA LEU A 135 -2.74 8.85 -12.41
C LEU A 135 -2.21 10.24 -12.75
N ILE A 136 -2.78 11.31 -12.19
CA ILE A 136 -2.29 12.70 -12.38
C ILE A 136 -0.85 12.84 -11.82
N PHE A 137 -0.50 12.11 -10.76
CA PHE A 137 0.85 12.07 -10.22
C PHE A 137 1.80 11.12 -10.98
N GLY A 138 1.34 10.51 -12.09
CA GLY A 138 2.14 9.59 -12.91
C GLY A 138 2.33 8.22 -12.29
N MET A 139 1.51 7.84 -11.30
CA MET A 139 1.56 6.53 -10.67
C MET A 139 0.99 5.44 -11.59
N ILE A 140 1.40 4.21 -11.34
CA ILE A 140 0.85 3.00 -11.96
C ILE A 140 -0.26 2.47 -11.05
N VAL A 141 -1.52 2.58 -11.47
CA VAL A 141 -2.65 2.14 -10.64
C VAL A 141 -3.05 0.70 -10.92
N MET A 142 -3.52 0.03 -9.87
CA MET A 142 -3.97 -1.36 -9.95
C MET A 142 -5.19 -1.61 -9.05
N GLY A 143 -5.99 -2.59 -9.43
CA GLY A 143 -7.10 -3.08 -8.64
C GLY A 143 -6.76 -4.29 -7.78
N GLY A 144 -7.79 -4.93 -7.26
CA GLY A 144 -7.69 -6.15 -6.46
C GLY A 144 -7.39 -7.40 -7.27
N ASP A 145 -7.54 -8.55 -6.64
CA ASP A 145 -7.08 -9.85 -7.14
C ASP A 145 -7.93 -10.40 -8.31
N ASP A 146 -9.23 -10.14 -8.29
CA ASP A 146 -10.17 -10.66 -9.27
C ASP A 146 -11.26 -9.62 -9.64
N TYR A 147 -12.23 -10.03 -10.47
CA TYR A 147 -13.31 -9.18 -10.95
C TYR A 147 -14.20 -8.63 -9.81
N SER A 148 -14.28 -9.32 -8.67
CA SER A 148 -15.08 -8.87 -7.52
C SER A 148 -14.42 -7.72 -6.75
N ALA A 149 -13.18 -7.38 -7.11
CA ALA A 149 -12.39 -6.29 -6.56
C ALA A 149 -11.65 -5.50 -7.67
N ALA A 150 -12.23 -5.45 -8.87
CA ALA A 150 -11.56 -4.92 -10.08
C ALA A 150 -10.99 -3.51 -9.91
N PHE A 151 -11.65 -2.65 -9.14
CA PHE A 151 -11.18 -1.27 -8.88
C PHE A 151 -10.50 -1.10 -7.52
N GLY A 152 -10.39 -2.17 -6.73
CA GLY A 152 -9.88 -2.18 -5.36
C GLY A 152 -10.78 -2.98 -4.43
N ALA A 153 -10.58 -2.88 -3.12
CA ALA A 153 -11.40 -3.57 -2.14
C ALA A 153 -12.50 -2.66 -1.58
N SER A 154 -13.75 -3.12 -1.58
CA SER A 154 -14.86 -2.40 -0.96
C SER A 154 -15.53 -3.22 0.12
N ALA A 155 -16.13 -2.55 1.11
CA ALA A 155 -16.95 -3.16 2.15
C ALA A 155 -18.22 -2.36 2.40
N ILE A 156 -19.31 -3.08 2.72
CA ILE A 156 -20.61 -2.51 3.12
C ILE A 156 -20.75 -2.69 4.63
N SER A 157 -21.23 -1.66 5.32
CA SER A 157 -21.27 -1.62 6.79
C SER A 157 -22.62 -1.19 7.38
N GLY A 158 -23.66 -0.95 6.60
CA GLY A 158 -24.87 -0.37 7.14
C GLY A 158 -26.17 -0.84 6.52
N GLU A 159 -26.14 -1.66 5.46
CA GLU A 159 -27.33 -2.19 4.80
C GLU A 159 -27.41 -3.71 5.00
N PRO A 160 -28.59 -4.28 5.32
CA PRO A 160 -28.75 -5.73 5.42
C PRO A 160 -28.26 -6.46 4.17
N PRO A 161 -27.60 -7.61 4.32
CA PRO A 161 -27.37 -8.35 5.56
C PRO A 161 -26.17 -7.86 6.40
N PHE A 162 -25.56 -6.72 6.08
CA PHE A 162 -24.38 -6.17 6.75
C PHE A 162 -24.79 -5.16 7.81
N THR A 163 -24.87 -5.60 9.07
CA THR A 163 -25.46 -4.84 10.18
C THR A 163 -24.53 -3.71 10.68
N PRO A 164 -25.05 -2.50 10.92
CA PRO A 164 -24.28 -1.39 11.48
C PRO A 164 -23.73 -1.71 12.88
N GLY A 165 -22.51 -1.31 13.17
CA GLY A 165 -21.87 -1.41 14.48
C GLY A 165 -21.22 -2.76 14.80
N GLU A 166 -21.34 -3.73 13.93
CA GLU A 166 -20.59 -5.00 14.00
C GLU A 166 -19.25 -4.91 13.24
N SER A 167 -18.40 -5.91 13.44
CA SER A 167 -17.22 -6.07 12.61
C SER A 167 -17.64 -6.27 11.14
N LEU A 168 -16.84 -5.75 10.23
CA LEU A 168 -17.06 -5.97 8.79
C LEU A 168 -17.12 -7.46 8.47
N HIS A 169 -17.98 -7.81 7.53
CA HIS A 169 -18.14 -9.20 7.12
C HIS A 169 -16.81 -9.78 6.61
N PRO A 170 -16.41 -11.01 7.01
CA PRO A 170 -15.10 -11.59 6.68
C PRO A 170 -14.75 -11.60 5.19
N ALA A 171 -15.75 -11.73 4.31
CA ALA A 171 -15.52 -11.70 2.87
C ALA A 171 -14.92 -10.36 2.38
N PHE A 172 -15.29 -9.23 3.01
CA PHE A 172 -14.72 -7.93 2.68
C PHE A 172 -13.28 -7.81 3.19
N LEU A 173 -13.01 -8.31 4.40
CA LEU A 173 -11.66 -8.33 4.95
C LEU A 173 -10.73 -9.22 4.09
N THR A 174 -11.22 -10.36 3.60
CA THR A 174 -10.47 -11.21 2.68
C THR A 174 -10.14 -10.48 1.36
N LYS A 175 -11.08 -9.71 0.79
CA LYS A 175 -10.79 -8.87 -0.39
C LYS A 175 -9.70 -7.84 -0.10
N ALA A 176 -9.74 -7.21 1.07
CA ALA A 176 -8.75 -6.24 1.50
C ALA A 176 -7.36 -6.88 1.69
N GLU A 177 -7.29 -8.06 2.32
CA GLU A 177 -6.04 -8.82 2.45
C GLU A 177 -5.45 -9.18 1.07
N LYS A 178 -6.27 -9.69 0.15
CA LYS A 178 -5.83 -10.00 -1.22
C LYS A 178 -5.33 -8.77 -1.98
N LEU A 179 -5.94 -7.60 -1.79
CA LEU A 179 -5.45 -6.35 -2.36
C LEU A 179 -4.03 -6.04 -1.85
N GLY A 180 -3.82 -6.13 -0.53
CA GLY A 180 -2.51 -5.90 0.09
C GLY A 180 -1.45 -6.88 -0.42
N GLN A 181 -1.77 -8.18 -0.48
CA GLN A 181 -0.90 -9.22 -1.03
C GLN A 181 -0.50 -8.92 -2.47
N ARG A 182 -1.48 -8.60 -3.32
CA ARG A 182 -1.23 -8.32 -4.73
C ARG A 182 -0.32 -7.11 -4.92
N VAL A 183 -0.59 -5.99 -4.22
CA VAL A 183 0.24 -4.77 -4.33
C VAL A 183 1.67 -5.05 -3.87
N ALA A 184 1.86 -5.74 -2.75
CA ALA A 184 3.18 -6.09 -2.25
C ALA A 184 3.95 -7.03 -3.21
N SER A 185 3.27 -8.04 -3.77
CA SER A 185 3.86 -8.96 -4.74
C SER A 185 4.30 -8.25 -6.02
N VAL A 186 3.46 -7.35 -6.56
CA VAL A 186 3.80 -6.59 -7.78
C VAL A 186 4.94 -5.62 -7.49
N LEU A 187 4.95 -4.98 -6.31
CA LEU A 187 6.04 -4.08 -5.90
C LEU A 187 7.39 -4.78 -5.90
N LEU A 188 7.46 -6.04 -5.40
CA LEU A 188 8.70 -6.84 -5.43
C LEU A 188 9.13 -7.19 -6.85
N GLN A 189 8.20 -7.45 -7.77
CA GLN A 189 8.52 -7.77 -9.17
C GLN A 189 9.06 -6.57 -9.96
N MET A 190 8.87 -5.35 -9.43
CA MET A 190 9.34 -4.12 -10.06
C MET A 190 10.76 -3.69 -9.61
N GLN A 191 11.37 -4.42 -8.64
CA GLN A 191 12.73 -4.16 -8.16
C GLN A 191 13.76 -4.85 -9.04
#